data_87f0316f5ce27ba87d56e6e9d7cb4ccd
#
_entry.id   87f0316f5ce27ba87d56e6e9d7cb4ccd
#
_cell.length_a   1.000
_cell.length_b   1.000
_cell.length_c   1.000
_cell.angle_alpha   90.00
_cell.angle_beta   90.00
_cell.angle_gamma   90.00
#
_symmetry.space_group_name_H-M   'P 1'
#
loop_
_entity.id
_entity.type
_entity.pdbx_description
1 polymer ?
#
loop_
_entity_poly.entity_id
_entity_poly.type
_entity_poly.pdbx_seq_one_letter_code
_entity_poly.pdbx_strand_id
1 'polypeptide(L)'
;MAKLYFKYGAMGSSKSAQALITQFNYEELGMSVWLIKPSIDTRDGADIVQSRIGLRRSAEVITPEQSIIEAYAKAGRHDVIIADEAQFFTPEQIDQLRELVDEEGLPILCFGLRTDFLTHFFPGARRLMELADSITEIKTVCACGRKATVNARIDENGRIITQGDQVFLGGNDSYVAMCHKCWVSRIKEQEK
;
A
#
# COMPACT_ATOMS: atom_id res chain seq x y z
N MET A 1 6.81 4.41 -23.21
CA MET A 1 5.61 3.58 -22.97
C MET A 1 5.31 3.68 -21.48
N ALA A 2 4.07 4.01 -21.13
CA ALA A 2 3.61 4.05 -19.72
C ALA A 2 3.73 2.66 -19.09
N LYS A 3 3.76 2.60 -17.76
CA LYS A 3 3.92 1.35 -17.00
C LYS A 3 3.07 1.37 -15.74
N LEU A 4 2.62 0.18 -15.34
CA LEU A 4 2.10 -0.08 -14.02
C LEU A 4 3.27 -0.45 -13.09
N TYR A 5 3.47 0.34 -12.05
CA TYR A 5 4.52 0.12 -11.05
C TYR A 5 3.89 -0.37 -9.74
N PHE A 6 4.45 -1.42 -9.15
CA PHE A 6 4.12 -1.83 -7.79
C PHE A 6 5.32 -1.67 -6.87
N LYS A 7 5.23 -0.71 -5.96
CA LYS A 7 6.24 -0.42 -4.93
C LYS A 7 5.72 -0.91 -3.58
N TYR A 8 6.16 -2.08 -3.17
CA TYR A 8 5.69 -2.69 -1.92
C TYR A 8 6.77 -2.70 -0.84
N GLY A 9 6.35 -2.82 0.40
CA GLY A 9 7.25 -3.00 1.54
C GLY A 9 6.49 -3.28 2.81
N ALA A 10 7.16 -3.80 3.83
CA ALA A 10 6.56 -4.01 5.14
C ALA A 10 6.12 -2.66 5.77
N MET A 11 5.32 -2.72 6.81
CA MET A 11 4.92 -1.51 7.55
C MET A 11 6.17 -0.77 8.06
N GLY A 12 6.12 0.55 8.06
CA GLY A 12 7.28 1.37 8.43
C GLY A 12 8.38 1.47 7.36
N SER A 13 8.15 1.01 6.12
CA SER A 13 9.10 1.16 5.00
C SER A 13 8.99 2.48 4.24
N SER A 14 8.28 3.47 4.78
CA SER A 14 8.13 4.82 4.20
C SER A 14 7.40 4.86 2.85
N LYS A 15 6.48 3.92 2.56
CA LYS A 15 5.72 3.87 1.31
C LYS A 15 4.94 5.15 1.02
N SER A 16 4.08 5.59 1.95
CA SER A 16 3.29 6.82 1.79
C SER A 16 4.18 8.06 1.68
N ALA A 17 5.33 8.11 2.37
CA ALA A 17 6.30 9.18 2.19
C ALA A 17 6.84 9.21 0.75
N GLN A 18 7.22 8.05 0.20
CA GLN A 18 7.70 7.96 -1.17
C GLN A 18 6.60 8.28 -2.20
N ALA A 19 5.35 7.88 -1.93
CA ALA A 19 4.21 8.26 -2.76
C ALA A 19 4.06 9.79 -2.82
N LEU A 20 4.07 10.46 -1.67
CA LEU A 20 3.90 11.91 -1.56
C LEU A 20 5.12 12.70 -2.11
N ILE A 21 6.34 12.19 -1.93
CA ILE A 21 7.54 12.76 -2.56
C ILE A 21 7.45 12.61 -4.08
N THR A 22 7.00 11.47 -4.57
CA THR A 22 6.82 11.25 -6.01
C THR A 22 5.77 12.21 -6.58
N GLN A 23 4.63 12.40 -5.89
CA GLN A 23 3.62 13.38 -6.26
C GLN A 23 4.24 14.79 -6.36
N PHE A 24 4.94 15.22 -5.32
CA PHE A 24 5.60 16.52 -5.28
C PHE A 24 6.54 16.72 -6.47
N ASN A 25 7.36 15.73 -6.82
CA ASN A 25 8.29 15.80 -7.95
C ASN A 25 7.57 15.96 -9.30
N TYR A 26 6.42 15.34 -9.51
CA TYR A 26 5.61 15.54 -10.71
C TYR A 26 5.01 16.95 -10.74
N GLU A 27 4.45 17.40 -9.62
CA GLU A 27 3.83 18.73 -9.49
C GLU A 27 4.84 19.86 -9.70
N GLU A 28 6.08 19.72 -9.21
CA GLU A 28 7.16 20.71 -9.48
C GLU A 28 7.50 20.86 -10.96
N LEU A 29 7.27 19.83 -11.76
CA LEU A 29 7.45 19.88 -13.21
C LEU A 29 6.18 20.33 -13.96
N GLY A 30 5.14 20.77 -13.24
CA GLY A 30 3.87 21.22 -13.81
C GLY A 30 2.97 20.08 -14.27
N MET A 31 3.24 18.84 -13.87
CA MET A 31 2.42 17.69 -14.18
C MET A 31 1.31 17.49 -13.15
N SER A 32 0.13 17.10 -13.61
CA SER A 32 -1.02 16.84 -12.76
C SER A 32 -1.01 15.41 -12.24
N VAL A 33 -1.24 15.24 -10.94
CA VAL A 33 -1.26 13.94 -10.26
C VAL A 33 -2.66 13.63 -9.74
N TRP A 34 -3.19 12.46 -10.08
CA TRP A 34 -4.37 11.93 -9.43
C TRP A 34 -3.95 10.99 -8.29
N LEU A 35 -4.03 11.49 -7.06
CA LEU A 35 -3.73 10.71 -5.86
C LEU A 35 -5.01 10.03 -5.39
N ILE A 36 -4.99 8.70 -5.30
CA ILE A 36 -6.13 7.87 -4.89
C ILE A 36 -5.77 6.95 -3.72
N LYS A 37 -6.76 6.59 -2.93
CA LYS A 37 -6.66 5.59 -1.87
C LYS A 37 -7.96 4.79 -1.73
N PRO A 38 -7.91 3.53 -1.26
CA PRO A 38 -9.12 2.77 -0.96
C PRO A 38 -9.83 3.29 0.29
N SER A 39 -11.16 3.27 0.28
CA SER A 39 -12.02 3.81 1.36
C SER A 39 -11.84 3.10 2.70
N ILE A 40 -11.38 1.87 2.70
CA ILE A 40 -11.14 1.09 3.92
C ILE A 40 -10.04 1.73 4.82
N ASP A 41 -9.12 2.48 4.25
CA ASP A 41 -8.07 3.14 5.02
C ASP A 41 -8.53 4.51 5.53
N THR A 42 -8.92 4.57 6.79
CA THR A 42 -9.40 5.79 7.47
C THR A 42 -8.45 6.27 8.58
N ARG A 43 -7.27 5.67 8.72
CA ARG A 43 -6.34 5.90 9.85
C ARG A 43 -5.91 7.36 10.03
N ASP A 44 -5.68 8.06 8.94
CA ASP A 44 -5.18 9.45 8.95
C ASP A 44 -6.26 10.47 8.53
N GLY A 45 -7.49 10.02 8.33
CA GLY A 45 -8.62 10.74 7.76
C GLY A 45 -9.16 10.04 6.52
N ALA A 46 -10.46 10.22 6.24
CA ALA A 46 -11.11 9.47 5.15
C ALA A 46 -10.44 9.74 3.79
N ASP A 47 -10.11 11.01 3.51
CA ASP A 47 -9.57 11.51 2.25
C ASP A 47 -8.10 11.96 2.34
N ILE A 48 -7.37 11.50 3.35
CA ILE A 48 -5.98 11.93 3.58
C ILE A 48 -5.01 10.78 3.39
N VAL A 49 -3.94 11.03 2.66
CA VAL A 49 -2.70 10.25 2.69
C VAL A 49 -1.69 10.99 3.54
N GLN A 50 -1.22 10.33 4.60
CA GLN A 50 -0.24 10.89 5.53
C GLN A 50 0.91 9.94 5.75
N SER A 51 2.12 10.48 5.72
CA SER A 51 3.33 9.74 6.09
C SER A 51 3.70 9.94 7.55
N ARG A 52 4.42 9.00 8.13
CA ARG A 52 4.94 9.10 9.51
C ARG A 52 5.94 10.25 9.71
N ILE A 53 6.51 10.79 8.63
CA ILE A 53 7.42 11.95 8.66
C ILE A 53 6.68 13.28 8.49
N GLY A 54 5.35 13.28 8.54
CA GLY A 54 4.53 14.50 8.55
C GLY A 54 4.10 15.01 7.17
N LEU A 55 4.48 14.36 6.05
CA LEU A 55 3.95 14.71 4.74
C LEU A 55 2.48 14.32 4.67
N ARG A 56 1.64 15.21 4.10
CA ARG A 56 0.20 15.04 4.04
C ARG A 56 -0.38 15.65 2.76
N ARG A 57 -1.33 14.94 2.13
CA ARG A 57 -2.08 15.40 0.95
C ARG A 57 -3.49 14.83 0.97
N SER A 58 -4.43 15.56 0.37
CA SER A 58 -5.76 15.03 0.06
C SER A 58 -5.67 14.04 -1.09
N ALA A 59 -6.45 12.97 -1.01
CA ALA A 59 -6.56 11.93 -2.02
C ALA A 59 -8.03 11.67 -2.34
N GLU A 60 -8.33 11.26 -3.56
CA GLU A 60 -9.66 10.77 -3.88
C GLU A 60 -9.84 9.36 -3.30
N VAL A 61 -10.98 9.17 -2.66
CA VAL A 61 -11.32 7.92 -1.98
C VAL A 61 -12.12 7.03 -2.92
N ILE A 62 -11.65 5.82 -3.13
CA ILE A 62 -12.29 4.83 -4.00
C ILE A 62 -12.90 3.72 -3.13
N THR A 63 -14.22 3.52 -3.24
CA THR A 63 -14.90 2.40 -2.56
C THR A 63 -14.76 1.10 -3.35
N PRO A 64 -14.92 -0.08 -2.73
CA PRO A 64 -14.81 -1.37 -3.43
C PRO A 64 -15.78 -1.53 -4.61
N GLU A 65 -16.94 -0.86 -4.54
CA GLU A 65 -17.99 -0.93 -5.54
C GLU A 65 -17.79 0.08 -6.68
N GLN A 66 -16.88 1.03 -6.51
CA GLN A 66 -16.64 2.11 -7.45
C GLN A 66 -15.69 1.68 -8.56
N SER A 67 -16.05 1.97 -9.81
CA SER A 67 -15.14 1.82 -10.94
C SER A 67 -14.08 2.93 -10.93
N ILE A 68 -12.80 2.54 -10.98
CA ILE A 68 -11.69 3.49 -11.08
C ILE A 68 -11.72 4.21 -12.44
N ILE A 69 -12.11 3.52 -13.52
CA ILE A 69 -12.23 4.14 -14.86
C ILE A 69 -13.27 5.25 -14.83
N GLU A 70 -14.46 4.99 -14.26
CA GLU A 70 -15.50 6.02 -14.14
C GLU A 70 -15.09 7.18 -13.23
N ALA A 71 -14.39 6.89 -12.14
CA ALA A 71 -13.86 7.90 -11.23
C ALA A 71 -12.82 8.77 -11.95
N TYR A 72 -11.89 8.16 -12.69
CA TYR A 72 -10.90 8.88 -13.49
C TYR A 72 -11.55 9.76 -14.57
N ALA A 73 -12.57 9.26 -15.26
CA ALA A 73 -13.31 10.04 -16.24
C ALA A 73 -13.98 11.31 -15.65
N LYS A 74 -14.42 11.23 -14.38
CA LYS A 74 -14.99 12.37 -13.64
C LYS A 74 -13.92 13.31 -13.08
N ALA A 75 -12.79 12.78 -12.61
CA ALA A 75 -11.67 13.57 -12.08
C ALA A 75 -11.01 14.43 -13.17
N GLY A 76 -11.14 14.02 -14.43
CA GLY A 76 -10.50 14.67 -15.56
C GLY A 76 -9.11 14.11 -15.87
N ARG A 77 -8.49 14.63 -16.93
CA ARG A 77 -7.20 14.13 -17.40
C ARG A 77 -6.07 14.52 -16.45
N HIS A 78 -5.26 13.54 -16.08
CA HIS A 78 -4.04 13.71 -15.29
C HIS A 78 -2.85 13.09 -16.03
N ASP A 79 -1.63 13.49 -15.62
CA ASP A 79 -0.39 12.99 -16.24
C ASP A 79 0.12 11.71 -15.57
N VAL A 80 -0.32 11.44 -14.33
CA VAL A 80 0.07 10.25 -13.56
C VAL A 80 -0.98 9.93 -12.50
N ILE A 81 -1.17 8.63 -12.20
CA ILE A 81 -1.93 8.18 -11.03
C ILE A 81 -0.95 7.68 -9.98
N ILE A 82 -1.16 8.10 -8.73
CA ILE A 82 -0.50 7.54 -7.55
C ILE A 82 -1.57 6.92 -6.65
N ALA A 83 -1.43 5.64 -6.37
CA ALA A 83 -2.34 4.87 -5.52
C ALA A 83 -1.63 4.46 -4.23
N ASP A 84 -2.04 5.01 -3.08
CA ASP A 84 -1.52 4.56 -1.78
C ASP A 84 -2.42 3.48 -1.18
N GLU A 85 -1.84 2.64 -0.30
CA GLU A 85 -2.48 1.46 0.31
C GLU A 85 -3.17 0.54 -0.73
N ALA A 86 -2.56 0.42 -1.91
CA ALA A 86 -3.14 -0.24 -3.08
C ALA A 86 -3.46 -1.73 -2.89
N GLN A 87 -2.93 -2.39 -1.84
CA GLN A 87 -3.29 -3.76 -1.49
C GLN A 87 -4.77 -3.93 -1.15
N PHE A 88 -5.46 -2.85 -0.79
CA PHE A 88 -6.88 -2.86 -0.42
C PHE A 88 -7.83 -2.63 -1.61
N PHE A 89 -7.33 -2.31 -2.79
CA PHE A 89 -8.15 -2.32 -4.00
C PHE A 89 -8.56 -3.75 -4.35
N THR A 90 -9.72 -3.88 -4.98
CA THR A 90 -10.16 -5.18 -5.49
C THR A 90 -9.32 -5.62 -6.69
N PRO A 91 -9.24 -6.93 -7.01
CA PRO A 91 -8.56 -7.38 -8.23
C PRO A 91 -9.09 -6.70 -9.49
N GLU A 92 -10.40 -6.49 -9.57
CA GLU A 92 -11.08 -5.80 -10.69
C GLU A 92 -10.63 -4.34 -10.81
N GLN A 93 -10.45 -3.65 -9.68
CA GLN A 93 -9.92 -2.29 -9.67
C GLN A 93 -8.46 -2.24 -10.11
N ILE A 94 -7.66 -3.25 -9.80
CA ILE A 94 -6.28 -3.37 -10.31
C ILE A 94 -6.28 -3.64 -11.82
N ASP A 95 -7.22 -4.46 -12.32
CA ASP A 95 -7.40 -4.66 -13.78
C ASP A 95 -7.73 -3.34 -14.49
N GLN A 96 -8.61 -2.51 -13.89
CA GLN A 96 -8.94 -1.18 -14.40
C GLN A 96 -7.73 -0.22 -14.41
N LEU A 97 -6.88 -0.27 -13.39
CA LEU A 97 -5.62 0.49 -13.40
C LEU A 97 -4.71 0.01 -14.54
N ARG A 98 -4.65 -1.30 -14.80
CA ARG A 98 -3.88 -1.84 -15.95
C ARG A 98 -4.44 -1.33 -17.27
N GLU A 99 -5.76 -1.34 -17.44
CA GLU A 99 -6.45 -0.83 -18.62
C GLU A 99 -6.11 0.66 -18.87
N LEU A 100 -6.14 1.51 -17.85
CA LEU A 100 -5.75 2.92 -17.97
C LEU A 100 -4.28 3.09 -18.43
N VAL A 101 -3.37 2.21 -18.00
CA VAL A 101 -1.98 2.24 -18.50
C VAL A 101 -1.94 1.91 -20.00
N ASP A 102 -2.69 0.90 -20.43
CA ASP A 102 -2.62 0.38 -21.79
C ASP A 102 -3.35 1.29 -22.80
N GLU A 103 -4.55 1.77 -22.44
CA GLU A 103 -5.41 2.53 -23.35
C GLU A 103 -5.11 4.04 -23.34
N GLU A 104 -4.88 4.61 -22.16
CA GLU A 104 -4.62 6.06 -22.00
C GLU A 104 -3.12 6.41 -22.03
N GLY A 105 -2.25 5.42 -22.01
CA GLY A 105 -0.80 5.66 -21.91
C GLY A 105 -0.39 6.32 -20.59
N LEU A 106 -1.13 6.08 -19.52
CA LEU A 106 -1.00 6.76 -18.24
C LEU A 106 -0.07 5.99 -17.29
N PRO A 107 1.05 6.55 -16.81
CA PRO A 107 1.87 5.89 -15.82
C PRO A 107 1.13 5.81 -14.47
N ILE A 108 1.14 4.63 -13.84
CA ILE A 108 0.45 4.40 -12.57
C ILE A 108 1.42 3.80 -11.55
N LEU A 109 1.55 4.45 -10.39
CA LEU A 109 2.42 4.01 -9.31
C LEU A 109 1.57 3.57 -8.10
N CYS A 110 1.55 2.28 -7.84
CA CYS A 110 0.86 1.68 -6.71
C CYS A 110 1.83 1.44 -5.55
N PHE A 111 1.51 1.97 -4.38
CA PHE A 111 2.24 1.76 -3.14
C PHE A 111 1.39 0.91 -2.19
N GLY A 112 1.99 -0.09 -1.53
CA GLY A 112 1.20 -0.92 -0.64
C GLY A 112 1.97 -2.02 0.08
N LEU A 113 1.23 -2.79 0.87
CA LEU A 113 1.72 -4.02 1.50
C LEU A 113 1.62 -5.18 0.50
N ARG A 114 2.54 -6.13 0.60
CA ARG A 114 2.44 -7.38 -0.14
C ARG A 114 1.50 -8.36 0.56
N THR A 115 1.75 -8.60 1.84
CA THR A 115 1.08 -9.63 2.63
C THR A 115 0.53 -9.07 3.94
N ASP A 116 -0.47 -9.76 4.49
CA ASP A 116 -1.04 -9.53 5.81
C ASP A 116 -0.12 -10.03 6.94
N PHE A 117 -0.64 -10.03 8.16
CA PHE A 117 0.06 -10.45 9.37
C PHE A 117 0.30 -11.97 9.46
N LEU A 118 -0.42 -12.76 8.67
CA LEU A 118 -0.26 -14.22 8.53
C LEU A 118 0.61 -14.59 7.32
N THR A 119 1.21 -13.61 6.66
CA THR A 119 2.03 -13.75 5.45
C THR A 119 1.27 -14.17 4.19
N HIS A 120 -0.07 -14.07 4.19
CA HIS A 120 -0.90 -14.29 3.02
C HIS A 120 -1.03 -13.00 2.19
N PHE A 121 -1.10 -13.15 0.86
CA PHE A 121 -1.32 -11.99 -0.01
C PHE A 121 -2.66 -11.31 0.27
N PHE A 122 -2.65 -9.98 0.24
CA PHE A 122 -3.87 -9.23 -0.01
C PHE A 122 -4.32 -9.44 -1.46
N PRO A 123 -5.63 -9.51 -1.75
CA PRO A 123 -6.13 -9.74 -3.12
C PRO A 123 -5.60 -8.72 -4.14
N GLY A 124 -5.66 -7.41 -3.81
CA GLY A 124 -5.14 -6.36 -4.69
C GLY A 124 -3.61 -6.44 -4.88
N ALA A 125 -2.85 -6.75 -3.82
CA ALA A 125 -1.40 -6.93 -3.92
C ALA A 125 -1.03 -8.15 -4.79
N ARG A 126 -1.78 -9.24 -4.68
CA ARG A 126 -1.61 -10.41 -5.54
C ARG A 126 -1.81 -10.03 -7.00
N ARG A 127 -2.90 -9.31 -7.31
CA ARG A 127 -3.19 -8.90 -8.68
C ARG A 127 -2.15 -7.91 -9.23
N LEU A 128 -1.63 -7.00 -8.40
CA LEU A 128 -0.51 -6.12 -8.75
C LEU A 128 0.78 -6.91 -9.06
N MET A 129 1.08 -7.97 -8.29
CA MET A 129 2.22 -8.84 -8.58
C MET A 129 2.10 -9.58 -9.92
N GLU A 130 0.87 -9.87 -10.37
CA GLU A 130 0.58 -10.52 -11.64
C GLU A 130 0.70 -9.56 -12.84
N LEU A 131 0.33 -8.28 -12.68
CA LEU A 131 0.14 -7.34 -13.79
C LEU A 131 1.18 -6.22 -13.90
N ALA A 132 1.93 -5.93 -12.84
CA ALA A 132 2.83 -4.79 -12.84
C ALA A 132 4.04 -5.01 -13.75
N ASP A 133 4.35 -4.00 -14.58
CA ASP A 133 5.54 -4.00 -15.44
C ASP A 133 6.84 -3.83 -14.64
N SER A 134 6.74 -3.22 -13.47
CA SER A 134 7.89 -2.99 -12.59
C SER A 134 7.49 -3.20 -11.13
N ILE A 135 8.18 -4.11 -10.46
CA ILE A 135 7.95 -4.46 -9.06
C ILE A 135 9.21 -4.11 -8.26
N THR A 136 9.04 -3.26 -7.24
CA THR A 136 10.16 -2.79 -6.41
C THR A 136 9.84 -2.95 -4.94
N GLU A 137 10.75 -3.55 -4.18
CA GLU A 137 10.63 -3.65 -2.72
C GLU A 137 11.25 -2.42 -2.05
N ILE A 138 10.45 -1.70 -1.27
CA ILE A 138 10.90 -0.66 -0.34
C ILE A 138 11.30 -1.35 0.96
N LYS A 139 12.59 -1.45 1.20
CA LYS A 139 13.14 -2.22 2.33
C LYS A 139 12.99 -1.46 3.65
N THR A 140 12.76 -2.23 4.72
CA THR A 140 12.88 -1.75 6.10
C THR A 140 13.55 -2.82 6.95
N VAL A 141 13.88 -2.49 8.20
CA VAL A 141 14.67 -3.34 9.07
C VAL A 141 13.85 -3.91 10.24
N CYS A 142 14.13 -5.15 10.58
CA CYS A 142 13.70 -5.79 11.81
C CYS A 142 14.59 -5.32 12.98
N ALA A 143 14.08 -5.36 14.22
CA ALA A 143 14.84 -5.04 15.41
C ALA A 143 16.16 -5.84 15.55
N CYS A 144 16.27 -7.01 14.91
CA CYS A 144 17.52 -7.80 14.88
C CYS A 144 18.52 -7.35 13.79
N GLY A 145 18.27 -6.23 13.09
CA GLY A 145 19.11 -5.70 12.02
C GLY A 145 18.93 -6.34 10.64
N ARG A 146 18.13 -7.41 10.52
CA ARG A 146 17.85 -8.04 9.22
C ARG A 146 16.69 -7.33 8.50
N LYS A 147 16.58 -7.57 7.19
CA LYS A 147 15.44 -7.07 6.39
C LYS A 147 14.12 -7.58 6.99
N ALA A 148 13.18 -6.66 7.25
CA ALA A 148 11.83 -7.00 7.66
C ALA A 148 10.98 -7.34 6.44
N THR A 149 10.22 -8.44 6.52
CA THR A 149 9.37 -8.95 5.44
C THR A 149 7.97 -9.33 5.91
N VAL A 150 7.74 -9.34 7.23
CA VAL A 150 6.48 -9.72 7.87
C VAL A 150 5.91 -8.52 8.61
N ASN A 151 4.62 -8.31 8.49
CA ASN A 151 3.84 -7.31 9.24
C ASN A 151 3.20 -8.00 10.44
N ALA A 152 3.99 -8.29 11.50
CA ALA A 152 3.47 -8.98 12.67
C ALA A 152 2.43 -8.12 13.38
N ARG A 153 1.20 -8.64 13.56
CA ARG A 153 0.18 -8.02 14.42
C ARG A 153 0.48 -8.39 15.85
N ILE A 154 0.42 -7.42 16.75
CA ILE A 154 0.67 -7.61 18.19
C ILE A 154 -0.51 -7.12 19.01
N ASP A 155 -0.72 -7.77 20.16
CA ASP A 155 -1.63 -7.32 21.19
C ASP A 155 -0.98 -6.23 22.09
N GLU A 156 -1.71 -5.73 23.08
CA GLU A 156 -1.27 -4.72 24.05
C GLU A 156 -0.11 -5.20 24.94
N ASN A 157 0.10 -6.51 25.06
CA ASN A 157 1.22 -7.13 25.76
C ASN A 157 2.43 -7.43 24.85
N GLY A 158 2.35 -7.04 23.56
CA GLY A 158 3.39 -7.28 22.57
C GLY A 158 3.46 -8.73 22.07
N ARG A 159 2.44 -9.56 22.33
CA ARG A 159 2.35 -10.95 21.83
C ARG A 159 1.88 -10.95 20.38
N ILE A 160 2.45 -11.84 19.58
CA ILE A 160 2.05 -11.98 18.17
C ILE A 160 0.67 -12.63 18.08
N ILE A 161 -0.23 -11.99 17.35
CA ILE A 161 -1.55 -12.49 17.02
C ILE A 161 -1.42 -13.38 15.79
N THR A 162 -1.90 -14.64 15.91
CA THR A 162 -1.81 -15.68 14.87
C THR A 162 -3.18 -16.05 14.28
N GLN A 163 -4.25 -15.36 14.70
CA GLN A 163 -5.62 -15.58 14.21
C GLN A 163 -6.36 -14.24 14.13
N GLY A 164 -7.37 -14.18 13.29
CA GLY A 164 -8.23 -13.00 13.13
C GLY A 164 -8.38 -12.57 11.68
N ASP A 165 -9.19 -11.55 11.46
CA ASP A 165 -9.48 -11.01 10.14
C ASP A 165 -8.23 -10.45 9.47
N GLN A 166 -8.15 -10.59 8.14
CA GLN A 166 -7.04 -10.10 7.34
C GLN A 166 -6.83 -8.59 7.52
N VAL A 167 -7.90 -7.83 7.57
CA VAL A 167 -7.88 -6.38 7.75
C VAL A 167 -8.25 -6.03 9.19
N PHE A 168 -7.37 -5.33 9.86
CA PHE A 168 -7.63 -4.70 11.15
C PHE A 168 -7.06 -3.29 11.12
N LEU A 169 -7.94 -2.31 11.19
CA LEU A 169 -7.58 -0.89 11.19
C LEU A 169 -7.12 -0.42 12.59
N GLY A 170 -6.22 -1.18 13.17
CA GLY A 170 -5.54 -0.78 14.40
C GLY A 170 -4.52 0.32 14.13
N GLY A 171 -4.20 1.09 15.18
CA GLY A 171 -3.16 2.10 15.11
C GLY A 171 -1.78 1.51 14.73
N ASN A 172 -0.83 2.40 14.49
CA ASN A 172 0.54 2.01 14.15
C ASN A 172 1.21 1.10 15.20
N ASP A 173 0.74 1.14 16.43
CA ASP A 173 1.26 0.36 17.56
C ASP A 173 0.79 -1.11 17.55
N SER A 174 -0.23 -1.43 16.73
CA SER A 174 -0.75 -2.79 16.61
C SER A 174 0.06 -3.69 15.67
N TYR A 175 1.08 -3.14 15.00
CA TYR A 175 1.89 -3.87 14.03
C TYR A 175 3.37 -3.59 14.18
N VAL A 176 4.19 -4.63 14.02
CA VAL A 176 5.65 -4.55 14.03
C VAL A 176 6.23 -5.21 12.77
N ALA A 177 7.11 -4.48 12.09
CA ALA A 177 7.84 -5.04 10.96
C ALA A 177 8.94 -6.00 11.44
N MET A 178 8.90 -7.25 11.03
CA MET A 178 9.84 -8.29 11.47
C MET A 178 10.43 -9.07 10.30
N CYS A 179 11.64 -9.62 10.48
CA CYS A 179 12.10 -10.69 9.62
C CYS A 179 11.37 -12.00 9.96
N HIS A 180 11.22 -12.88 8.99
CA HIS A 180 10.50 -14.15 9.17
C HIS A 180 11.06 -15.00 10.34
N LYS A 181 12.39 -15.03 10.52
CA LYS A 181 13.01 -15.77 11.63
C LYS A 181 12.55 -15.25 13.00
N CYS A 182 12.57 -13.93 13.22
CA CYS A 182 12.14 -13.34 14.49
C CYS A 182 10.64 -13.57 14.73
N TRP A 183 9.83 -13.49 13.69
CA TRP A 183 8.39 -13.75 13.76
C TRP A 183 8.12 -15.18 14.22
N VAL A 184 8.71 -16.19 13.58
CA VAL A 184 8.56 -17.61 13.95
C VAL A 184 9.08 -17.88 15.36
N SER A 185 10.27 -17.33 15.73
CA SER A 185 10.83 -17.53 17.07
C SER A 185 9.90 -17.00 18.16
N ARG A 186 9.34 -15.81 17.98
CA ARG A 186 8.40 -15.22 18.96
C ARG A 186 7.12 -16.02 19.11
N ILE A 187 6.55 -16.54 18.02
CA ILE A 187 5.38 -17.41 18.08
C ILE A 187 5.68 -18.66 18.92
N LYS A 188 6.78 -19.34 18.64
CA LYS A 188 7.21 -20.53 19.40
C LYS A 188 7.49 -20.27 20.89
N GLU A 189 7.95 -19.09 21.23
CA GLU A 189 8.18 -18.68 22.64
C GLU A 189 6.87 -18.43 23.38
N GLN A 190 5.82 -18.01 22.67
CA GLN A 190 4.48 -17.76 23.23
C GLN A 190 3.68 -19.05 23.49
N GLU A 191 4.04 -20.17 22.81
CA GLU A 191 3.40 -21.47 22.93
C GLU A 191 3.96 -22.34 24.06
N LYS A 192 5.06 -21.88 24.70
CA LYS A 192 5.69 -22.55 25.87
C LYS A 192 5.14 -22.04 27.18
#